data_cb1858a184a6fbd631d380616c98e510
#
_entry.id   cb1858a184a6fbd631d380616c98e510
#
_cell.length_a   1.000
_cell.length_b   1.000
_cell.length_c   1.000
_cell.angle_alpha   90.00
_cell.angle_beta   90.00
_cell.angle_gamma   90.00
#
_symmetry.space_group_name_H-M   'P 1'
#
loop_
_entity.id
_entity.type
_entity.pdbx_description
1 polymer ?
#
loop_
_entity_poly.entity_id
_entity_poly.type
_entity_poly.pdbx_seq_one_letter_code
_entity_poly.pdbx_strand_id
1 'polypeptide(L)'
;IAADVFEHVQDTYKFLKKLKDKGDFFLFNIPLEISLLSMIRKKNIFKHSFENVGHLHFYTKRTALLTLENIGFKILNCNLVNNRFEEFKKNKKLHSLIINIPQYILEKLGKDLACSIFGGYSLVVLAK
;
A
#
# COMPACT_ATOMS: atom_id res chain seq x y z
N ILE A 1 -12.99 5.73 -8.99
CA ILE A 1 -12.28 4.88 -8.01
C ILE A 1 -11.26 4.03 -8.76
N ALA A 2 -10.02 4.00 -8.28
CA ALA A 2 -8.96 3.13 -8.77
C ALA A 2 -8.35 2.37 -7.58
N ALA A 3 -8.76 1.12 -7.42
CA ALA A 3 -8.31 0.24 -6.34
C ALA A 3 -7.42 -0.84 -6.92
N ASP A 4 -6.19 -0.95 -6.36
CA ASP A 4 -5.22 -1.98 -6.74
C ASP A 4 -5.01 -2.08 -8.27
N VAL A 5 -4.75 -0.93 -8.93
CA VAL A 5 -4.69 -0.85 -10.40
C VAL A 5 -3.33 -0.38 -10.89
N PHE A 6 -2.85 0.78 -10.39
CA PHE A 6 -1.70 1.39 -11.03
C PHE A 6 -0.35 0.73 -10.70
N GLU A 7 -0.30 -0.14 -9.71
CA GLU A 7 0.84 -1.03 -9.46
C GLU A 7 1.01 -2.12 -10.53
N HIS A 8 -0.06 -2.42 -11.30
CA HIS A 8 -0.06 -3.38 -12.40
C HIS A 8 0.21 -2.76 -13.78
N VAL A 9 0.18 -1.44 -13.88
CA VAL A 9 0.29 -0.74 -15.17
C VAL A 9 1.75 -0.48 -15.51
N GLN A 10 2.21 -0.82 -16.72
CA GLN A 10 3.59 -0.61 -17.15
C GLN A 10 4.01 0.86 -17.06
N ASP A 11 3.21 1.77 -17.59
CA ASP A 11 3.44 3.22 -17.55
C ASP A 11 2.43 3.89 -16.62
N THR A 12 2.72 3.86 -15.34
CA THR A 12 1.87 4.43 -14.27
C THR A 12 1.64 5.93 -14.47
N TYR A 13 2.68 6.68 -14.88
CA TYR A 13 2.54 8.13 -15.09
C TYR A 13 1.58 8.46 -16.21
N LYS A 14 1.69 7.77 -17.34
CA LYS A 14 0.79 7.95 -18.47
C LYS A 14 -0.65 7.55 -18.14
N PHE A 15 -0.82 6.46 -17.40
CA PHE A 15 -2.13 6.00 -16.93
C PHE A 15 -2.79 7.04 -16.02
N LEU A 16 -2.08 7.49 -14.98
CA LEU A 16 -2.61 8.45 -14.02
C LEU A 16 -2.89 9.83 -14.63
N LYS A 17 -2.06 10.29 -15.58
CA LYS A 17 -2.35 11.51 -16.36
C LYS A 17 -3.67 11.40 -17.11
N LYS A 18 -3.89 10.28 -17.82
CA LYS A 18 -5.15 10.04 -18.53
C LYS A 18 -6.34 9.90 -17.59
N LEU A 19 -6.12 9.34 -16.40
CA LEU A 19 -7.16 9.19 -15.40
C LEU A 19 -7.61 10.55 -14.87
N LYS A 20 -6.65 11.47 -14.65
CA LYS A 20 -6.91 12.83 -14.15
C LYS A 20 -7.90 13.60 -15.00
N ASP A 21 -7.89 13.39 -16.31
CA ASP A 21 -8.81 14.05 -17.26
C ASP A 21 -10.25 13.48 -17.21
N LYS A 22 -10.49 12.43 -16.39
CA LYS A 22 -11.77 11.71 -16.36
C LYS A 22 -12.70 12.08 -15.21
N GLY A 23 -12.27 12.96 -14.30
CA GLY A 23 -13.10 13.35 -13.17
C GLY A 23 -12.46 14.40 -12.28
N ASP A 24 -13.22 14.86 -11.30
CA ASP A 24 -12.79 15.89 -10.34
C ASP A 24 -12.26 15.30 -9.02
N PHE A 25 -12.75 14.11 -8.64
CA PHE A 25 -12.38 13.42 -7.42
C PHE A 25 -12.00 11.98 -7.68
N PHE A 26 -10.94 11.56 -7.02
CA PHE A 26 -10.34 10.24 -7.20
C PHE A 26 -10.14 9.57 -5.85
N LEU A 27 -10.54 8.31 -5.77
CA LEU A 27 -10.27 7.45 -4.63
C LEU A 27 -9.33 6.34 -5.09
N PHE A 28 -8.12 6.34 -4.53
CA PHE A 28 -7.10 5.32 -4.78
C PHE A 28 -6.99 4.38 -3.58
N ASN A 29 -6.81 3.09 -3.85
CA ASN A 29 -6.31 2.12 -2.88
C ASN A 29 -5.00 1.56 -3.41
N ILE A 30 -3.92 1.70 -2.66
CA ILE A 30 -2.55 1.42 -3.09
C ILE A 30 -1.91 0.45 -2.10
N PRO A 31 -1.52 -0.76 -2.50
CA PRO A 31 -0.82 -1.68 -1.62
C PRO A 31 0.58 -1.16 -1.29
N LEU A 32 0.95 -1.17 0.00
CA LEU A 32 2.25 -0.75 0.50
C LEU A 32 3.09 -1.99 0.82
N GLU A 33 3.90 -2.42 -0.13
CA GLU A 33 4.67 -3.66 0.00
C GLU A 33 6.09 -3.44 0.54
N ILE A 34 6.63 -2.21 0.41
CA ILE A 34 7.97 -1.87 0.91
C ILE A 34 7.89 -1.54 2.39
N SER A 35 8.52 -2.38 3.21
CA SER A 35 8.70 -2.20 4.64
C SER A 35 10.04 -2.77 5.08
N LEU A 36 10.53 -2.38 6.27
CA LEU A 36 11.77 -2.92 6.82
C LEU A 36 11.72 -4.46 6.89
N LEU A 37 10.64 -5.02 7.38
CA LEU A 37 10.46 -6.46 7.49
C LEU A 37 10.39 -7.16 6.13
N SER A 38 9.80 -6.54 5.09
CA SER A 38 9.77 -7.09 3.74
C SER A 38 11.16 -7.13 3.10
N MET A 39 12.01 -6.14 3.42
CA MET A 39 13.38 -6.07 2.91
C MET A 39 14.33 -7.07 3.59
N ILE A 40 14.15 -7.32 4.90
CA ILE A 40 15.01 -8.24 5.67
C ILE A 40 14.62 -9.71 5.45
N ARG A 41 13.36 -10.00 5.12
CA ARG A 41 12.91 -11.37 4.91
C ARG A 41 13.64 -12.03 3.72
N LYS A 42 14.21 -13.24 3.99
CA LYS A 42 14.87 -14.06 2.96
C LYS A 42 13.91 -14.54 1.84
N LYS A 43 12.61 -14.67 2.14
CA LYS A 43 11.60 -14.92 1.10
C LYS A 43 11.46 -13.65 0.28
N ASN A 44 11.76 -13.76 -1.01
CA ASN A 44 11.65 -12.64 -1.94
C ASN A 44 10.17 -12.30 -2.17
N ILE A 45 9.61 -11.49 -1.26
CA ILE A 45 8.20 -11.08 -1.29
C ILE A 45 7.91 -10.34 -2.60
N PHE A 46 8.85 -9.49 -3.04
CA PHE A 46 8.71 -8.73 -4.28
C PHE A 46 8.67 -9.66 -5.51
N LYS A 47 9.52 -10.72 -5.52
CA LYS A 47 9.47 -11.73 -6.58
C LYS A 47 8.13 -12.44 -6.62
N HIS A 48 7.58 -12.80 -5.46
CA HIS A 48 6.25 -13.42 -5.36
C HIS A 48 5.15 -12.49 -5.88
N SER A 49 5.15 -11.22 -5.46
CA SER A 49 4.18 -10.23 -5.92
C SER A 49 4.29 -9.98 -7.43
N PHE A 50 5.51 -9.92 -7.95
CA PHE A 50 5.75 -9.75 -9.39
C PHE A 50 5.26 -10.97 -10.20
N GLU A 51 5.67 -12.19 -9.82
CA GLU A 51 5.39 -13.41 -10.60
C GLU A 51 3.95 -13.93 -10.45
N ASN A 52 3.35 -13.80 -9.26
CA ASN A 52 2.06 -14.43 -8.96
C ASN A 52 0.90 -13.43 -8.85
N VAL A 53 1.18 -12.17 -8.56
CA VAL A 53 0.15 -11.12 -8.45
C VAL A 53 0.21 -10.14 -9.62
N GLY A 54 1.38 -10.04 -10.29
CA GLY A 54 1.57 -9.14 -11.43
C GLY A 54 1.84 -7.69 -11.04
N HIS A 55 2.38 -7.45 -9.82
CA HIS A 55 2.78 -6.11 -9.40
C HIS A 55 4.08 -5.71 -10.11
N LEU A 56 4.03 -4.66 -10.91
CA LEU A 56 5.17 -4.09 -11.61
C LEU A 56 5.86 -2.99 -10.79
N HIS A 57 5.10 -2.34 -9.89
CA HIS A 57 5.55 -1.25 -9.05
C HIS A 57 5.27 -1.54 -7.58
N PHE A 58 6.23 -1.20 -6.72
CA PHE A 58 6.18 -1.38 -5.28
C PHE A 58 6.25 -0.02 -4.58
N TYR A 59 5.39 0.21 -3.61
CA TYR A 59 5.26 1.51 -2.97
C TYR A 59 5.49 1.47 -1.47
N THR A 60 6.11 2.56 -0.97
CA THR A 60 5.95 3.05 0.40
C THR A 60 4.83 4.09 0.42
N LYS A 61 4.33 4.47 1.59
CA LYS A 61 3.38 5.59 1.71
C LYS A 61 3.91 6.86 1.02
N ARG A 62 5.18 7.19 1.28
CA ARG A 62 5.81 8.40 0.73
C ARG A 62 5.92 8.37 -0.80
N THR A 63 6.40 7.25 -1.37
CA THR A 63 6.54 7.15 -2.83
C THR A 63 5.19 7.13 -3.54
N ALA A 64 4.16 6.50 -2.96
CA ALA A 64 2.81 6.51 -3.50
C ALA A 64 2.23 7.95 -3.57
N LEU A 65 2.32 8.70 -2.46
CA LEU A 65 1.86 10.10 -2.43
C LEU A 65 2.64 10.98 -3.40
N LEU A 66 3.98 10.88 -3.42
CA LEU A 66 4.81 11.64 -4.35
C LEU A 66 4.48 11.33 -5.81
N THR A 67 4.14 10.08 -6.16
CA THR A 67 3.73 9.72 -7.51
C THR A 67 2.46 10.45 -7.92
N LEU A 68 1.46 10.50 -7.03
CA LEU A 68 0.21 11.23 -7.29
C LEU A 68 0.44 12.74 -7.38
N GLU A 69 1.19 13.31 -6.45
CA GLU A 69 1.49 14.75 -6.40
C GLU A 69 2.28 15.22 -7.64
N ASN A 70 3.27 14.45 -8.10
CA ASN A 70 4.06 14.77 -9.30
C ASN A 70 3.23 14.79 -10.59
N ILE A 71 2.12 14.07 -10.63
CA ILE A 71 1.17 14.10 -11.74
C ILE A 71 0.23 15.30 -11.64
N GLY A 72 0.19 15.92 -10.46
CA GLY A 72 -0.61 17.10 -10.17
C GLY A 72 -1.95 16.77 -9.48
N PHE A 73 -2.10 15.61 -8.87
CA PHE A 73 -3.21 15.36 -7.95
C PHE A 73 -3.00 16.13 -6.65
N LYS A 74 -4.04 16.81 -6.18
CA LYS A 74 -4.06 17.42 -4.86
C LYS A 74 -4.61 16.40 -3.87
N ILE A 75 -3.79 15.96 -2.93
CA ILE A 75 -4.20 15.03 -1.88
C ILE A 75 -5.12 15.77 -0.90
N LEU A 76 -6.34 15.30 -0.75
CA LEU A 76 -7.34 15.84 0.18
C LEU A 76 -7.32 15.10 1.50
N ASN A 77 -7.17 13.77 1.46
CA ASN A 77 -7.09 12.91 2.65
C ASN A 77 -6.33 11.64 2.31
N CYS A 78 -5.66 11.05 3.29
CA CYS A 78 -5.06 9.73 3.16
C CYS A 78 -5.11 8.96 4.47
N ASN A 79 -5.43 7.66 4.40
CA ASN A 79 -5.53 6.77 5.53
C ASN A 79 -4.82 5.45 5.28
N LEU A 80 -4.16 4.92 6.32
CA LEU A 80 -3.58 3.57 6.30
C LEU A 80 -4.60 2.54 6.78
N VAL A 81 -4.79 1.49 6.00
CA VAL A 81 -5.63 0.33 6.31
C VAL A 81 -4.75 -0.88 6.52
N ASN A 82 -4.91 -1.55 7.66
CA ASN A 82 -4.13 -2.75 8.00
C ASN A 82 -4.80 -4.00 7.42
N ASN A 83 -4.29 -4.50 6.29
CA ASN A 83 -4.84 -5.67 5.60
C ASN A 83 -4.57 -6.97 6.36
N ARG A 84 -3.44 -7.08 7.09
CA ARG A 84 -3.12 -8.28 7.87
C ARG A 84 -4.09 -8.53 9.02
N PHE A 85 -4.56 -7.46 9.64
CA PHE A 85 -5.51 -7.58 10.74
C PHE A 85 -6.85 -8.10 10.25
N GLU A 86 -7.28 -7.68 9.06
CA GLU A 86 -8.48 -8.19 8.42
C GLU A 86 -8.33 -9.67 8.00
N GLU A 87 -7.18 -10.06 7.45
CA GLU A 87 -6.88 -11.47 7.14
C GLU A 87 -6.82 -12.34 8.41
N PHE A 88 -6.24 -11.82 9.50
CA PHE A 88 -6.18 -12.54 10.78
C PHE A 88 -7.57 -12.79 11.35
N LYS A 89 -8.45 -11.81 11.32
CA LYS A 89 -9.86 -11.96 11.73
C LYS A 89 -10.56 -13.10 10.95
N LYS A 90 -10.25 -13.23 9.64
CA LYS A 90 -10.82 -14.26 8.78
C LYS A 90 -10.22 -15.66 9.01
N ASN A 91 -8.91 -15.76 9.14
CA ASN A 91 -8.18 -17.04 9.05
C ASN A 91 -7.62 -17.57 10.38
N LYS A 92 -7.61 -16.80 11.46
CA LYS A 92 -7.16 -17.16 12.85
C LYS A 92 -5.89 -18.02 12.94
N LYS A 93 -4.91 -17.82 12.05
CA LYS A 93 -3.66 -18.60 12.06
C LYS A 93 -2.78 -18.19 13.24
N LEU A 94 -2.48 -19.11 14.15
CA LEU A 94 -1.75 -18.85 15.40
C LEU A 94 -0.36 -18.24 15.18
N HIS A 95 0.37 -18.68 14.14
CA HIS A 95 1.71 -18.15 13.85
C HIS A 95 1.71 -16.67 13.41
N SER A 96 0.57 -16.15 12.94
CA SER A 96 0.46 -14.72 12.57
C SER A 96 0.44 -13.80 13.79
N LEU A 97 0.15 -14.32 15.00
CA LEU A 97 0.19 -13.56 16.26
C LEU A 97 1.58 -13.00 16.56
N ILE A 98 2.65 -13.72 16.19
CA ILE A 98 4.03 -13.29 16.42
C ILE A 98 4.33 -11.92 15.77
N ILE A 99 3.71 -11.64 14.64
CA ILE A 99 3.88 -10.36 13.93
C ILE A 99 2.74 -9.39 14.27
N ASN A 100 1.53 -9.88 14.41
CA ASN A 100 0.35 -9.04 14.59
C ASN A 100 0.32 -8.36 15.97
N ILE A 101 0.79 -9.03 17.04
CA ILE A 101 0.83 -8.43 18.37
C ILE A 101 1.81 -7.25 18.44
N PRO A 102 3.10 -7.37 18.05
CA PRO A 102 4.02 -6.24 18.02
C PRO A 102 3.56 -5.13 17.08
N GLN A 103 2.99 -5.48 15.93
CA GLN A 103 2.43 -4.53 14.98
C GLN A 103 1.28 -3.74 15.60
N TYR A 104 0.34 -4.40 16.29
CA TYR A 104 -0.79 -3.74 16.97
C TYR A 104 -0.34 -2.79 18.08
N ILE A 105 0.68 -3.21 18.88
CA ILE A 105 1.26 -2.34 19.91
C ILE A 105 1.87 -1.09 19.27
N LEU A 106 2.62 -1.27 18.16
CA LEU A 106 3.26 -0.16 17.47
C LEU A 106 2.25 0.77 16.77
N GLU A 107 1.10 0.25 16.31
CA GLU A 107 0.02 1.07 15.76
C GLU A 107 -0.53 2.10 16.75
N LYS A 108 -0.54 1.77 18.05
CA LYS A 108 -0.94 2.72 19.11
C LYS A 108 0.03 3.88 19.26
N LEU A 109 1.29 3.68 18.93
CA LEU A 109 2.33 4.71 18.92
C LEU A 109 2.32 5.52 17.61
N GLY A 110 1.94 4.88 16.50
CA GLY A 110 1.81 5.53 15.19
C GLY A 110 1.65 4.53 14.05
N LYS A 111 0.56 4.66 13.28
CA LYS A 111 0.30 3.79 12.13
C LYS A 111 1.38 3.88 11.05
N ASP A 112 1.94 5.06 10.82
CA ASP A 112 3.01 5.27 9.84
C ASP A 112 4.27 4.48 10.21
N LEU A 113 4.64 4.47 11.49
CA LEU A 113 5.78 3.71 12.00
C LEU A 113 5.53 2.20 11.87
N ALA A 114 4.35 1.73 12.28
CA ALA A 114 3.97 0.33 12.15
C ALA A 114 3.97 -0.13 10.68
N CYS A 115 3.44 0.67 9.77
CA CYS A 115 3.46 0.42 8.34
C CYS A 115 4.89 0.31 7.80
N SER A 116 5.77 1.24 8.15
CA SER A 116 7.16 1.29 7.68
C SER A 116 7.98 0.09 8.16
N ILE A 117 7.72 -0.41 9.37
CA ILE A 117 8.46 -1.54 9.96
C ILE A 117 7.87 -2.88 9.52
N PHE A 118 6.58 -3.10 9.72
CA PHE A 118 5.95 -4.41 9.54
C PHE A 118 5.37 -4.62 8.13
N GLY A 119 4.93 -3.54 7.43
CA GLY A 119 4.20 -3.65 6.17
C GLY A 119 2.82 -4.32 6.32
N GLY A 120 2.21 -4.69 5.19
CA GLY A 120 0.88 -5.31 5.17
C GLY A 120 -0.25 -4.29 5.30
N TYR A 121 -0.02 -3.08 4.82
CA TYR A 121 -0.99 -2.00 4.75
C TYR A 121 -1.33 -1.65 3.31
N SER A 122 -2.51 -1.09 3.12
CA SER A 122 -2.85 -0.31 1.94
C SER A 122 -3.02 1.16 2.32
N LEU A 123 -2.73 2.03 1.38
CA LEU A 123 -2.96 3.47 1.47
C LEU A 123 -4.22 3.84 0.70
N VAL A 124 -5.24 4.28 1.41
CA VAL A 124 -6.45 4.86 0.79
C VAL A 124 -6.27 6.36 0.68
N VAL A 125 -6.35 6.89 -0.54
CA VAL A 125 -6.12 8.30 -0.85
C VAL A 125 -7.33 8.89 -1.53
N LEU A 126 -7.85 9.98 -0.98
CA LEU A 126 -8.81 10.86 -1.67
C LEU A 126 -8.03 12.04 -2.27
N ALA A 127 -8.15 12.23 -3.57
CA ALA A 127 -7.45 13.27 -4.31
C ALA A 127 -8.38 14.02 -5.28
N LYS A 128 -7.92 15.19 -5.72
CA LYS A 128 -8.57 16.03 -6.73
C LYS A 128 -7.58 16.39 -7.83
#